data_0723a72d049c3124ca0c3d00c628c975
#
_entry.id   0723a72d049c3124ca0c3d00c628c975
#
_cell.length_a   1.000
_cell.length_b   1.000
_cell.length_c   1.000
_cell.angle_alpha   90.00
_cell.angle_beta   90.00
_cell.angle_gamma   90.00
#
_symmetry.space_group_name_H-M   'P 1'
#
loop_
_entity.id
_entity.type
_entity.pdbx_description
1 polymer ?
#
loop_
_entity_poly.entity_id
_entity_poly.type
_entity_poly.pdbx_seq_one_letter_code
_entity_poly.pdbx_strand_id
1 'polypeptide(L)'
;MKLKEQKKFGILWLSIGAALFLFCRYTLSVYTYLIEDGNFVVLRTLGKKISPICSVSLKTGIAIVKMPHTAAEKEEYRKKCGNVRSRFNYCRTLSPENAYAFVLDFNGRKTELLFEPNEEFLHSFEMVFANVRREYLRELYGDDGESGDA
;
A
#
# COMPACT_ATOMS: atom_id res chain seq x y z
N MET A 1 -1.88 -26.02 -41.73
CA MET A 1 -2.50 -26.63 -40.54
C MET A 1 -1.64 -26.57 -39.28
N LYS A 2 -0.37 -26.86 -39.35
CA LYS A 2 0.56 -26.86 -38.17
C LYS A 2 0.71 -25.54 -37.43
N LEU A 3 0.69 -24.38 -38.10
CA LEU A 3 0.85 -23.06 -37.45
C LEU A 3 -0.33 -22.64 -36.57
N LYS A 4 -1.55 -23.05 -36.92
CA LYS A 4 -2.74 -22.74 -36.11
C LYS A 4 -2.81 -23.58 -34.83
N GLU A 5 -2.29 -24.77 -34.83
CA GLU A 5 -2.22 -25.64 -33.65
C GLU A 5 -1.15 -25.14 -32.68
N GLN A 6 0.04 -24.73 -33.15
CA GLN A 6 1.09 -24.16 -32.30
C GLN A 6 0.62 -22.90 -31.56
N LYS A 7 -0.15 -22.02 -32.22
CA LYS A 7 -0.73 -20.83 -31.57
C LYS A 7 -1.75 -21.20 -30.49
N LYS A 8 -2.56 -22.23 -30.70
CA LYS A 8 -3.51 -22.72 -29.69
C LYS A 8 -2.78 -23.30 -28.46
N PHE A 9 -1.71 -24.05 -28.67
CA PHE A 9 -0.87 -24.55 -27.55
C PHE A 9 -0.21 -23.41 -26.77
N GLY A 10 0.32 -22.40 -27.45
CA GLY A 10 0.93 -21.23 -26.78
C GLY A 10 -0.08 -20.46 -25.92
N ILE A 11 -1.29 -20.23 -26.42
CA ILE A 11 -2.36 -19.56 -25.68
C ILE A 11 -2.80 -20.41 -24.47
N LEU A 12 -2.90 -21.73 -24.62
CA LEU A 12 -3.25 -22.63 -23.53
C LEU A 12 -2.21 -22.57 -22.39
N TRP A 13 -0.92 -22.62 -22.71
CA TRP A 13 0.15 -22.53 -21.70
C TRP A 13 0.19 -21.17 -21.00
N LEU A 14 -0.06 -20.08 -21.73
CA LEU A 14 -0.18 -18.75 -21.18
C LEU A 14 -1.36 -18.64 -20.21
N SER A 15 -2.51 -19.20 -20.56
CA SER A 15 -3.70 -19.16 -19.68
C SER A 15 -3.51 -20.02 -18.42
N ILE A 16 -2.86 -21.17 -18.53
CA ILE A 16 -2.52 -22.01 -17.37
C ILE A 16 -1.52 -21.28 -16.45
N GLY A 17 -0.49 -20.67 -17.02
CA GLY A 17 0.49 -19.89 -16.28
C GLY A 17 -0.13 -18.70 -15.54
N ALA A 18 -1.02 -17.97 -16.21
CA ALA A 18 -1.77 -16.87 -15.60
C ALA A 18 -2.70 -17.34 -14.47
N ALA A 19 -3.42 -18.44 -14.69
CA ALA A 19 -4.30 -19.04 -13.68
C ALA A 19 -3.52 -19.50 -12.44
N LEU A 20 -2.37 -20.15 -12.62
CA LEU A 20 -1.48 -20.57 -11.52
C LEU A 20 -0.90 -19.37 -10.78
N PHE A 21 -0.51 -18.33 -11.51
CA PHE A 21 -0.03 -17.09 -10.90
C PHE A 21 -1.10 -16.44 -10.02
N LEU A 22 -2.32 -16.31 -10.54
CA LEU A 22 -3.46 -15.76 -9.78
C LEU A 22 -3.81 -16.62 -8.57
N PHE A 23 -3.80 -17.93 -8.72
CA PHE A 23 -4.04 -18.86 -7.63
C PHE A 23 -2.99 -18.71 -6.52
N CYS A 24 -1.70 -18.72 -6.86
CA CYS A 24 -0.62 -18.50 -5.89
C CYS A 24 -0.71 -17.13 -5.23
N ARG A 25 -1.04 -16.09 -6.01
CA ARG A 25 -1.14 -14.70 -5.52
C ARG A 25 -2.28 -14.52 -4.53
N TYR A 26 -3.44 -15.10 -4.80
CA TYR A 26 -4.65 -14.82 -4.02
C TYR A 26 -5.04 -15.92 -3.05
N THR A 27 -4.60 -17.16 -3.25
CA THR A 27 -4.96 -18.29 -2.39
C THR A 27 -3.86 -18.67 -1.44
N LEU A 28 -2.61 -18.69 -1.89
CA LEU A 28 -1.47 -19.16 -1.10
C LEU A 28 -0.66 -18.05 -0.44
N SER A 29 -0.80 -16.80 -0.88
CA SER A 29 -0.05 -15.68 -0.30
C SER A 29 -0.82 -15.05 0.86
N VAL A 30 -0.15 -14.90 1.99
CA VAL A 30 -0.64 -14.14 3.14
C VAL A 30 0.24 -12.90 3.29
N TYR A 31 -0.39 -11.75 3.50
CA TYR A 31 0.30 -10.49 3.74
C TYR A 31 0.25 -10.15 5.21
N THR A 32 1.40 -9.78 5.75
CA THR A 32 1.54 -9.29 7.13
C THR A 32 2.10 -7.88 7.07
N TYR A 33 1.48 -6.97 7.78
CA TYR A 33 1.88 -5.57 7.85
C TYR A 33 2.54 -5.32 9.20
N LEU A 34 3.66 -4.60 9.18
CA LEU A 34 4.34 -4.20 10.40
C LEU A 34 4.99 -2.82 10.23
N ILE A 35 5.29 -2.21 11.35
CA ILE A 35 6.03 -0.95 11.43
C ILE A 35 7.34 -1.25 12.13
N GLU A 36 8.43 -1.00 11.47
CA GLU A 36 9.77 -1.25 11.97
C GLU A 36 10.70 -0.08 11.62
N ASP A 37 11.36 0.46 12.62
CA ASP A 37 12.35 1.56 12.46
C ASP A 37 11.82 2.77 11.66
N GLY A 38 10.55 3.14 11.87
CA GLY A 38 9.93 4.25 11.13
C GLY A 38 9.58 3.92 9.67
N ASN A 39 9.56 2.65 9.31
CA ASN A 39 9.14 2.16 7.99
C ASN A 39 7.86 1.34 8.10
N PHE A 40 7.00 1.48 7.10
CA PHE A 40 5.91 0.54 6.85
C PHE A 40 6.44 -0.61 6.01
N VAL A 41 6.35 -1.81 6.54
CA VAL A 41 6.88 -3.02 5.92
C VAL A 41 5.75 -4.00 5.64
N VAL A 42 5.73 -4.54 4.43
CA VAL A 42 4.82 -5.61 4.03
C VAL A 42 5.61 -6.88 3.80
N LEU A 43 5.26 -7.91 4.56
CA LEU A 43 5.80 -9.26 4.40
C LEU A 43 4.81 -10.10 3.62
N ARG A 44 5.31 -10.91 2.71
CA ARG A 44 4.54 -11.95 2.04
C ARG A 44 4.98 -13.31 2.54
N THR A 45 4.04 -14.08 3.03
CA THR A 45 4.23 -15.49 3.38
C THR A 45 3.66 -16.35 2.26
N LEU A 46 4.50 -17.25 1.74
CA LEU A 46 4.11 -18.26 0.75
C LEU A 46 4.55 -19.63 1.28
N GLY A 47 3.61 -20.41 1.78
CA GLY A 47 3.92 -21.64 2.50
C GLY A 47 4.73 -21.38 3.77
N LYS A 48 5.97 -21.89 3.82
CA LYS A 48 6.90 -21.67 4.94
C LYS A 48 7.86 -20.49 4.73
N LYS A 49 7.85 -19.87 3.54
CA LYS A 49 8.76 -18.80 3.19
C LYS A 49 8.13 -17.44 3.48
N ILE A 50 8.80 -16.63 4.30
CA ILE A 50 8.46 -15.24 4.58
C ILE A 50 9.47 -14.36 3.86
N SER A 51 8.99 -13.37 3.13
CA SER A 51 9.85 -12.43 2.37
C SER A 51 9.31 -11.01 2.49
N PRO A 52 10.15 -10.02 2.81
CA PRO A 52 9.77 -8.62 2.70
C PRO A 52 9.60 -8.27 1.22
N ILE A 53 8.45 -7.69 0.88
CA ILE A 53 8.13 -7.30 -0.50
C ILE A 53 7.99 -5.80 -0.67
N CYS A 54 7.81 -5.08 0.42
CA CYS A 54 7.73 -3.64 0.44
C CYS A 54 8.29 -3.13 1.77
N SER A 55 9.07 -2.07 1.70
CA SER A 55 9.51 -1.28 2.86
C SER A 55 9.59 0.17 2.45
N VAL A 56 8.79 1.03 3.06
CA VAL A 56 8.74 2.46 2.76
C VAL A 56 8.79 3.29 4.02
N SER A 57 9.51 4.41 3.97
CA SER A 57 9.63 5.30 5.11
C SER A 57 8.31 6.03 5.39
N LEU A 58 7.91 6.08 6.65
CA LEU A 58 6.76 6.86 7.10
C LEU A 58 6.98 8.37 6.94
N LYS A 59 8.22 8.84 6.88
CA LYS A 59 8.55 10.26 6.64
C LYS A 59 8.05 10.74 5.27
N THR A 60 7.99 9.87 4.28
CA THR A 60 7.48 10.19 2.94
C THR A 60 5.95 10.09 2.82
N GLY A 61 5.29 9.67 3.90
CA GLY A 61 3.83 9.50 3.95
C GLY A 61 3.09 10.84 3.85
N ILE A 62 1.99 10.81 3.10
CA ILE A 62 1.07 11.95 2.93
C ILE A 62 -0.17 11.73 3.79
N ALA A 63 -0.80 10.57 3.67
CA ALA A 63 -2.03 10.23 4.39
C ALA A 63 -2.27 8.73 4.47
N ILE A 64 -3.05 8.33 5.49
CA ILE A 64 -3.69 7.01 5.59
C ILE A 64 -5.18 7.25 5.42
N VAL A 65 -5.80 6.62 4.44
CA VAL A 65 -7.21 6.87 4.07
C VAL A 65 -7.92 5.56 3.78
N LYS A 66 -9.16 5.45 4.21
CA LYS A 66 -10.01 4.33 3.78
C LYS A 66 -10.28 4.45 2.29
N MET A 67 -10.25 3.33 1.57
CA MET A 67 -10.54 3.32 0.14
C MET A 67 -11.98 3.76 -0.12
N PRO A 68 -12.17 4.71 -1.06
CA PRO A 68 -13.50 5.25 -1.35
C PRO A 68 -14.34 4.26 -2.16
N HIS A 69 -15.61 4.14 -1.79
CA HIS A 69 -16.60 3.32 -2.50
C HIS A 69 -17.62 4.16 -3.26
N THR A 70 -17.93 5.36 -2.75
CA THR A 70 -18.91 6.27 -3.37
C THR A 70 -18.23 7.37 -4.20
N ALA A 71 -19.00 8.02 -5.07
CA ALA A 71 -18.49 9.14 -5.87
C ALA A 71 -18.07 10.34 -4.99
N ALA A 72 -18.82 10.61 -3.92
CA ALA A 72 -18.49 11.67 -2.96
C ALA A 72 -17.18 11.40 -2.21
N GLU A 73 -16.99 10.17 -1.72
CA GLU A 73 -15.77 9.74 -1.07
C GLU A 73 -14.56 9.79 -2.02
N LYS A 74 -14.74 9.46 -3.30
CA LYS A 74 -13.67 9.56 -4.32
C LYS A 74 -13.22 11.00 -4.53
N GLU A 75 -14.14 11.95 -4.51
CA GLU A 75 -13.82 13.37 -4.64
C GLU A 75 -13.07 13.89 -3.40
N GLU A 76 -13.50 13.49 -2.20
CA GLU A 76 -12.82 13.81 -0.96
C GLU A 76 -11.41 13.19 -0.92
N TYR A 77 -11.28 11.92 -1.31
CA TYR A 77 -10.00 11.25 -1.46
C TYR A 77 -9.06 12.02 -2.39
N ARG A 78 -9.55 12.46 -3.56
CA ARG A 78 -8.77 13.24 -4.52
C ARG A 78 -8.32 14.58 -3.94
N LYS A 79 -9.19 15.27 -3.19
CA LYS A 79 -8.83 16.53 -2.52
C LYS A 79 -7.74 16.32 -1.48
N LYS A 80 -7.81 15.25 -0.70
CA LYS A 80 -6.87 14.94 0.38
C LYS A 80 -5.52 14.41 -0.14
N CYS A 81 -5.54 13.52 -1.09
CA CYS A 81 -4.35 12.80 -1.57
C CYS A 81 -3.77 13.37 -2.87
N GLY A 82 -4.57 14.11 -3.63
CA GLY A 82 -4.20 14.59 -4.96
C GLY A 82 -4.23 13.48 -6.01
N ASN A 83 -3.51 13.67 -7.10
CA ASN A 83 -3.49 12.72 -8.20
C ASN A 83 -2.45 11.63 -7.96
N VAL A 84 -2.91 10.43 -7.64
CA VAL A 84 -2.05 9.25 -7.43
C VAL A 84 -1.69 8.64 -8.78
N ARG A 85 -0.40 8.40 -9.01
CA ARG A 85 0.12 7.87 -10.28
C ARG A 85 0.40 6.38 -10.26
N SER A 86 0.70 5.83 -9.10
CA SER A 86 1.05 4.41 -8.96
C SER A 86 0.26 3.78 -7.83
N ARG A 87 -0.17 2.55 -8.02
CA ARG A 87 -0.92 1.76 -7.03
C ARG A 87 -0.31 0.38 -6.89
N PHE A 88 -0.04 -0.01 -5.64
CA PHE A 88 0.38 -1.36 -5.29
C PHE A 88 -0.66 -1.99 -4.36
N ASN A 89 -1.19 -3.13 -4.75
CA ASN A 89 -2.19 -3.84 -3.98
C ASN A 89 -1.53 -4.97 -3.17
N TYR A 90 -1.48 -4.79 -1.86
CA TYR A 90 -1.01 -5.78 -0.89
C TYR A 90 -2.17 -6.39 -0.11
N CYS A 91 -3.40 -6.26 -0.60
CA CYS A 91 -4.57 -6.94 -0.06
C CYS A 91 -4.64 -8.37 -0.54
N ARG A 92 -5.37 -9.20 0.18
CA ARG A 92 -5.61 -10.59 -0.20
C ARG A 92 -6.47 -10.70 -1.46
N THR A 93 -7.41 -9.77 -1.65
CA THR A 93 -8.34 -9.75 -2.79
C THR A 93 -8.04 -8.61 -3.75
N LEU A 94 -8.55 -8.71 -4.98
CA LEU A 94 -8.43 -7.65 -5.99
C LEU A 94 -9.28 -6.41 -5.67
N SER A 95 -10.44 -6.62 -5.04
CA SER A 95 -11.38 -5.56 -4.67
C SER A 95 -11.77 -5.72 -3.21
N PRO A 96 -10.88 -5.35 -2.28
CA PRO A 96 -11.15 -5.49 -0.86
C PRO A 96 -12.18 -4.45 -0.39
N GLU A 97 -13.14 -4.89 0.42
CA GLU A 97 -14.19 -4.00 0.97
C GLU A 97 -13.68 -3.07 2.06
N ASN A 98 -12.68 -3.53 2.84
CA ASN A 98 -12.14 -2.81 3.99
C ASN A 98 -10.67 -2.42 3.80
N ALA A 99 -10.29 -2.06 2.58
CA ALA A 99 -8.94 -1.61 2.31
C ALA A 99 -8.71 -0.17 2.73
N TYR A 100 -7.50 0.08 3.17
CA TYR A 100 -6.93 1.40 3.40
C TYR A 100 -5.82 1.65 2.39
N ALA A 101 -5.59 2.90 2.07
CA ALA A 101 -4.48 3.35 1.27
C ALA A 101 -3.50 4.13 2.15
N PHE A 102 -2.25 3.72 2.16
CA PHE A 102 -1.15 4.56 2.60
C PHE A 102 -0.61 5.30 1.39
N VAL A 103 -0.84 6.59 1.34
CA VAL A 103 -0.40 7.47 0.25
C VAL A 103 0.92 8.11 0.65
N LEU A 104 1.90 8.01 -0.22
CA LEU A 104 3.25 8.54 0.00
C LEU A 104 3.84 9.16 -1.26
N ASP A 105 4.83 10.00 -1.08
CA ASP A 105 5.66 10.49 -2.18
C ASP A 105 6.88 9.57 -2.34
N PHE A 106 6.96 8.91 -3.47
CA PHE A 106 8.10 8.09 -3.83
C PHE A 106 8.80 8.67 -5.05
N ASN A 107 9.96 9.29 -4.82
CA ASN A 107 10.75 9.95 -5.87
C ASN A 107 9.96 10.98 -6.71
N GLY A 108 9.17 11.83 -6.05
CA GLY A 108 8.35 12.85 -6.71
C GLY A 108 7.08 12.29 -7.38
N ARG A 109 6.73 11.03 -7.12
CA ARG A 109 5.51 10.40 -7.61
C ARG A 109 4.61 9.98 -6.45
N LYS A 110 3.41 10.48 -6.44
CA LYS A 110 2.40 10.03 -5.47
C LYS A 110 2.02 8.59 -5.75
N THR A 111 2.27 7.76 -4.75
CA THR A 111 2.05 6.31 -4.80
C THR A 111 1.11 5.91 -3.69
N GLU A 112 0.19 5.00 -3.94
CA GLU A 112 -0.66 4.42 -2.90
C GLU A 112 -0.38 2.93 -2.72
N LEU A 113 -0.26 2.53 -1.47
CA LEU A 113 -0.13 1.14 -1.05
C LEU A 113 -1.45 0.72 -0.42
N LEU A 114 -2.15 -0.21 -1.05
CA LEU A 114 -3.40 -0.75 -0.52
C LEU A 114 -3.11 -1.90 0.44
N PHE A 115 -3.75 -1.88 1.59
CA PHE A 115 -3.62 -2.92 2.61
C PHE A 115 -4.92 -3.08 3.39
N GLU A 116 -5.11 -4.23 4.02
CA GLU A 116 -6.29 -4.56 4.83
C GLU A 116 -5.86 -4.78 6.29
N PRO A 117 -5.71 -3.69 7.09
CA PRO A 117 -5.34 -3.81 8.48
C PRO A 117 -6.51 -4.30 9.33
N ASN A 118 -6.18 -4.92 10.47
CA ASN A 118 -7.13 -4.99 11.58
C ASN A 118 -7.18 -3.63 12.30
N GLU A 119 -8.20 -3.43 13.13
CA GLU A 119 -8.42 -2.16 13.83
C GLU A 119 -7.25 -1.78 14.77
N GLU A 120 -6.68 -2.76 15.45
CA GLU A 120 -5.55 -2.57 16.37
C GLU A 120 -4.30 -2.08 15.63
N PHE A 121 -3.97 -2.72 14.51
CA PHE A 121 -2.84 -2.31 13.67
C PHE A 121 -3.09 -0.92 13.07
N LEU A 122 -4.30 -0.65 12.57
CA LEU A 122 -4.63 0.64 11.99
C LEU A 122 -4.45 1.77 12.99
N HIS A 123 -4.97 1.60 14.21
CA HIS A 123 -4.82 2.59 15.28
C HIS A 123 -3.35 2.83 15.63
N SER A 124 -2.57 1.76 15.79
CA SER A 124 -1.13 1.85 16.05
C SER A 124 -0.39 2.54 14.90
N PHE A 125 -0.74 2.22 13.66
CA PHE A 125 -0.14 2.81 12.47
C PHE A 125 -0.42 4.32 12.39
N GLU A 126 -1.65 4.74 12.60
CA GLU A 126 -2.03 6.16 12.61
C GLU A 126 -1.29 6.94 13.70
N MET A 127 -1.15 6.37 14.90
CA MET A 127 -0.39 7.00 15.99
C MET A 127 1.09 7.16 15.65
N VAL A 128 1.73 6.09 15.18
CA VAL A 128 3.17 6.15 14.82
C VAL A 128 3.39 7.09 13.65
N PHE A 129 2.53 7.04 12.64
CA PHE A 129 2.60 7.94 11.48
C PHE A 129 2.47 9.41 11.89
N ALA A 130 1.52 9.74 12.77
CA ALA A 130 1.34 11.10 13.28
C ALA A 130 2.58 11.59 14.04
N ASN A 131 3.20 10.74 14.85
CA ASN A 131 4.42 11.08 15.58
C ASN A 131 5.62 11.30 14.65
N VAL A 132 5.87 10.38 13.73
CA VAL A 132 6.95 10.50 12.73
C VAL A 132 6.79 11.77 11.90
N ARG A 133 5.56 12.08 11.48
CA ARG A 133 5.27 13.29 10.71
C ARG A 133 5.52 14.56 11.51
N ARG A 134 5.14 14.58 12.80
CA ARG A 134 5.37 15.72 13.70
C ARG A 134 6.87 15.96 13.90
N GLU A 135 7.64 14.92 14.16
CA GLU A 135 9.09 15.00 14.29
C GLU A 135 9.74 15.51 13.00
N TYR A 136 9.35 14.97 11.86
CA TYR A 136 9.85 15.38 10.56
C TYR A 136 9.57 16.87 10.25
N LEU A 137 8.37 17.36 10.58
CA LEU A 137 8.02 18.76 10.42
C LEU A 137 8.83 19.67 11.36
N ARG A 138 9.11 19.24 12.59
CA ARG A 138 10.01 19.97 13.50
C ARG A 138 11.45 20.04 12.97
N GLU A 139 11.97 18.95 12.41
CA GLU A 139 13.29 18.93 11.77
C GLU A 139 13.37 19.90 10.59
N LEU A 140 12.30 20.06 9.80
CA LEU A 140 12.28 20.92 8.62
C LEU A 140 12.07 22.40 8.92
N TYR A 141 11.21 22.74 9.87
CA TYR A 141 10.78 24.11 10.12
C TYR A 141 11.30 24.71 11.41
N GLY A 142 12.07 23.94 12.20
CA GLY A 142 12.56 24.37 13.50
C GLY A 142 11.46 24.45 14.56
N ASP A 143 11.85 24.65 15.79
CA ASP A 143 10.95 24.79 16.94
C ASP A 143 10.44 26.25 17.08
N ASP A 144 9.97 26.85 15.99
CA ASP A 144 9.51 28.25 15.95
C ASP A 144 8.09 28.41 16.55
N GLY A 145 7.83 27.82 17.69
CA GLY A 145 6.51 27.82 18.31
C GLY A 145 6.43 28.15 19.79
N GLU A 146 7.53 28.52 20.45
CA GLU A 146 7.49 28.91 21.87
C GLU A 146 8.36 30.14 22.20
N SER A 147 7.99 31.29 21.67
CA SER A 147 8.43 32.54 22.22
C SER A 147 7.33 33.60 22.12
N GLY A 148 6.65 33.82 23.20
CA GLY A 148 5.82 35.01 23.34
C GLY A 148 4.54 34.77 24.11
N ASP A 149 4.66 34.75 25.44
CA ASP A 149 4.02 35.81 26.19
C ASP A 149 4.52 35.75 27.65
N ALA A 150 5.38 36.65 27.94
CA ALA A 150 5.61 37.15 29.30
C ALA A 150 4.77 38.40 29.48
#